data_017c93f561a34563c69699a8b55f9a48
#
_entry.id   017c93f561a34563c69699a8b55f9a48
#
_cell.length_a   1.000
_cell.length_b   1.000
_cell.length_c   1.000
_cell.angle_alpha   90.00
_cell.angle_beta   90.00
_cell.angle_gamma   90.00
#
_symmetry.space_group_name_H-M   'P 1'
#
loop_
_entity.id
_entity.type
_entity.pdbx_description
1 polymer ?
#
loop_
_entity_poly.entity_id
_entity_poly.type
_entity_poly.pdbx_seq_one_letter_code
_entity_poly.pdbx_strand_id
1 'polypeptide(L)'
;MANRENKLNEATSSPQDGAGVRDDTVRRLARLAGAAKDASPFGEAAPPDVRVLKPGSRETEVKDVGPPPNPEPDTVDAPKKPLLRPLMFALLPLALVIGAYWYITGGRVVSMDDAYVEADKVGISTDVPGIVAEVGVTENQHVEAGQILYRLDDLQLRLALARAEAQIGTVRNALNALKANYRDMQSQIQQAQNDIEYYGTEFHRQQDLLAAHVASQVTFDTARRNLLNAQQKLASLTQQLGAIAANLDEDPTGAVENKPRYLDAVAQRDEAARQLAHTVVKAPFAGIVTNVPAIAPGKYLQASVTAFYLVAVDHVWVVANPKETELTYVRTGQSASVTVDTYPDLQWRGSVESISPAAAQEFSLLPAQNTSGNWVKVVQRVPVRVRIDTNEMSLPPLRPGMSVEVDVDTGHSRGLPHFLTAMFAHDRQGR
;
A
#
# COMPACT_ATOMS: atom_id res chain seq x y z
N MET A 1 -56.35 -22.63 -19.52
CA MET A 1 -57.45 -22.93 -18.56
C MET A 1 -56.86 -22.67 -17.18
N ALA A 2 -57.12 -21.45 -16.70
CA ALA A 2 -57.95 -21.11 -15.56
C ALA A 2 -57.26 -21.42 -14.24
N ASN A 3 -56.63 -20.40 -13.57
CA ASN A 3 -57.31 -19.47 -12.68
C ASN A 3 -57.60 -20.01 -11.27
N ARG A 4 -56.96 -19.44 -10.29
CA ARG A 4 -57.42 -19.04 -8.92
C ARG A 4 -56.23 -18.42 -8.18
N GLU A 5 -56.10 -17.13 -8.21
CA GLU A 5 -56.62 -16.10 -7.27
C GLU A 5 -57.27 -16.63 -5.98
N ASN A 6 -56.79 -16.26 -4.84
CA ASN A 6 -57.48 -15.31 -3.98
C ASN A 6 -57.03 -15.39 -2.51
N LYS A 7 -56.76 -14.21 -1.97
CA LYS A 7 -57.27 -13.68 -0.68
C LYS A 7 -56.75 -14.33 0.60
N LEU A 8 -56.41 -13.64 1.60
CA LEU A 8 -56.88 -12.45 2.34
C LEU A 8 -56.02 -12.40 3.61
N ASN A 9 -55.75 -11.43 4.26
CA ASN A 9 -56.35 -10.27 4.82
C ASN A 9 -55.64 -9.93 6.12
N GLU A 10 -55.39 -8.67 6.30
CA GLU A 10 -55.50 -7.87 7.47
C GLU A 10 -55.36 -8.54 8.87
N ALA A 11 -54.32 -8.07 9.57
CA ALA A 11 -54.47 -7.73 10.97
C ALA A 11 -53.60 -6.53 11.31
N THR A 12 -54.23 -5.38 11.32
CA THR A 12 -53.94 -4.15 12.06
C THR A 12 -53.58 -4.47 13.51
N SER A 13 -52.41 -4.01 13.95
CA SER A 13 -52.22 -3.51 15.30
C SER A 13 -50.97 -2.65 15.38
N SER A 14 -51.16 -1.35 15.47
CA SER A 14 -50.20 -0.40 16.05
C SER A 14 -49.92 -0.75 17.51
N PRO A 15 -48.71 -0.49 17.96
CA PRO A 15 -48.55 0.20 19.22
C PRO A 15 -47.77 1.50 19.04
N GLN A 16 -48.38 2.60 19.42
CA GLN A 16 -47.75 3.75 20.00
C GLN A 16 -46.91 3.26 21.17
N ASP A 17 -45.63 3.65 21.18
CA ASP A 17 -44.84 4.10 22.33
C ASP A 17 -43.35 4.01 21.94
N GLY A 18 -42.77 5.13 21.68
CA GLY A 18 -41.35 5.26 21.32
C GLY A 18 -40.83 6.71 21.21
N ALA A 19 -41.63 7.66 21.69
CA ALA A 19 -41.30 9.11 21.58
C ALA A 19 -40.57 9.70 22.81
N GLY A 20 -40.11 8.88 23.76
CA GLY A 20 -39.49 9.38 25.00
C GLY A 20 -37.97 9.41 25.09
N VAL A 21 -37.24 8.74 24.17
CA VAL A 21 -35.78 8.55 24.35
C VAL A 21 -34.94 9.51 23.51
N ARG A 22 -35.49 10.19 22.50
CA ARG A 22 -34.73 11.13 21.66
C ARG A 22 -34.62 12.55 22.20
N ASP A 23 -35.48 12.96 23.14
CA ASP A 23 -35.47 14.34 23.66
C ASP A 23 -34.46 14.56 24.80
N ASP A 24 -34.09 13.53 25.54
CA ASP A 24 -33.13 13.63 26.65
C ASP A 24 -31.66 13.70 26.17
N THR A 25 -31.35 13.10 25.03
CA THR A 25 -30.00 13.14 24.47
C THR A 25 -29.68 14.51 23.85
N VAL A 26 -30.68 15.14 23.23
CA VAL A 26 -30.53 16.49 22.66
C VAL A 26 -30.45 17.55 23.75
N ARG A 27 -31.19 17.40 24.85
CA ARG A 27 -31.11 18.30 26.01
C ARG A 27 -29.82 18.16 26.82
N ARG A 28 -29.19 16.98 26.84
CA ARG A 28 -27.86 16.79 27.45
C ARG A 28 -26.75 17.42 26.64
N LEU A 29 -26.80 17.35 25.31
CA LEU A 29 -25.81 17.99 24.41
C LEU A 29 -25.92 19.52 24.43
N ALA A 30 -27.13 20.08 24.57
CA ALA A 30 -27.36 21.51 24.69
C ALA A 30 -26.84 22.10 26.02
N ARG A 31 -26.86 21.31 27.11
CA ARG A 31 -26.28 21.76 28.41
C ARG A 31 -24.76 21.69 28.44
N LEU A 32 -24.13 20.82 27.68
CA LEU A 32 -22.67 20.76 27.55
C LEU A 32 -22.13 21.89 26.66
N ALA A 33 -22.90 22.37 25.68
CA ALA A 33 -22.52 23.49 24.83
C ALA A 33 -22.66 24.86 25.51
N GLY A 34 -23.48 24.98 26.57
CA GLY A 34 -23.69 26.21 27.33
C GLY A 34 -22.64 26.47 28.42
N ALA A 35 -21.93 25.43 28.86
CA ALA A 35 -20.92 25.54 29.93
C ALA A 35 -19.51 25.88 29.49
N ALA A 36 -19.26 26.02 28.17
CA ALA A 36 -17.96 26.31 27.60
C ALA A 36 -17.73 27.80 27.28
N LYS A 37 -18.62 28.71 27.74
CA LYS A 37 -18.56 30.15 27.38
C LYS A 37 -17.97 31.06 28.45
N ASP A 38 -17.61 30.53 29.62
CA ASP A 38 -17.11 31.34 30.75
C ASP A 38 -15.77 30.86 31.35
N ALA A 39 -14.86 30.33 30.48
CA ALA A 39 -13.48 30.10 30.90
C ALA A 39 -12.51 30.62 29.87
N SER A 40 -12.21 31.93 29.98
CA SER A 40 -11.08 32.59 29.35
C SER A 40 -9.95 32.69 30.36
N PRO A 41 -8.85 31.96 30.24
CA PRO A 41 -7.66 32.18 30.99
C PRO A 41 -6.49 32.59 30.07
N PHE A 42 -6.60 33.70 29.39
CA PHE A 42 -5.41 34.42 28.91
C PHE A 42 -5.61 35.91 29.20
N GLY A 43 -5.02 36.33 30.31
CA GLY A 43 -4.82 37.73 30.62
C GLY A 43 -4.02 38.36 29.49
N GLU A 44 -4.61 39.39 28.91
CA GLU A 44 -4.03 40.33 28.00
C GLU A 44 -2.87 41.05 28.72
N ALA A 45 -1.64 40.63 28.41
CA ALA A 45 -0.45 41.35 28.84
C ALA A 45 -0.37 42.61 27.99
N ALA A 46 -0.58 43.77 28.65
CA ALA A 46 -0.37 45.09 28.07
C ALA A 46 1.04 45.22 27.51
N PRO A 47 1.23 45.89 26.36
CA PRO A 47 2.54 46.14 25.79
C PRO A 47 3.36 47.07 26.69
N PRO A 48 4.68 46.88 26.79
CA PRO A 48 5.53 47.74 27.60
C PRO A 48 5.54 49.15 27.04
N ASP A 49 5.34 50.12 27.96
CA ASP A 49 5.35 51.56 27.76
C ASP A 49 6.70 52.02 27.17
N VAL A 50 6.70 52.36 25.88
CA VAL A 50 7.86 52.97 25.23
C VAL A 50 7.92 54.42 25.65
N ARG A 51 8.71 54.76 26.69
CA ARG A 51 9.06 56.13 27.05
C ARG A 51 9.87 56.75 25.92
N VAL A 52 9.22 57.60 25.16
CA VAL A 52 9.88 58.58 24.26
C VAL A 52 10.63 59.60 25.10
N LEU A 53 11.94 59.47 25.13
CA LEU A 53 12.83 60.49 25.68
C LEU A 53 12.81 61.69 24.74
N LYS A 54 12.19 62.79 25.18
CA LYS A 54 12.35 64.14 24.58
C LYS A 54 13.80 64.57 24.71
N PRO A 55 14.43 65.16 23.67
CA PRO A 55 15.74 65.78 23.80
C PRO A 55 15.65 67.02 24.64
N GLY A 56 16.33 67.01 25.79
CA GLY A 56 16.49 68.16 26.63
C GLY A 56 17.43 69.18 25.97
N SER A 57 16.91 70.34 25.71
CA SER A 57 17.68 71.57 25.38
C SER A 57 18.56 71.96 26.58
N ARG A 58 19.85 71.77 26.44
CA ARG A 58 20.81 72.42 27.30
C ARG A 58 21.19 73.78 26.68
N GLU A 59 20.67 74.86 27.24
CA GLU A 59 21.21 76.17 27.07
C GLU A 59 22.63 76.18 27.70
N THR A 60 23.62 76.40 26.88
CA THR A 60 24.98 76.66 27.31
C THR A 60 25.17 78.20 27.40
N GLU A 61 25.32 78.64 28.61
CA GLU A 61 25.68 79.98 29.00
C GLU A 61 27.00 80.46 28.31
N VAL A 62 26.89 81.54 27.52
CA VAL A 62 28.01 82.17 26.82
C VAL A 62 28.77 82.97 27.82
N LYS A 63 29.97 82.53 28.19
CA LYS A 63 30.93 83.36 28.96
C LYS A 63 31.85 84.03 27.98
N ASP A 64 31.75 85.35 27.98
CA ASP A 64 32.57 86.31 27.25
C ASP A 64 34.06 86.23 27.69
N VAL A 65 34.97 85.89 26.74
CA VAL A 65 36.43 85.92 26.94
C VAL A 65 37.05 86.65 25.75
N GLY A 66 37.71 87.71 26.05
CA GLY A 66 38.37 88.70 25.20
C GLY A 66 39.41 88.13 24.20
N PRO A 67 39.92 88.97 23.30
CA PRO A 67 40.68 88.51 22.11
C PRO A 67 42.04 87.94 22.45
N PRO A 68 42.47 86.88 21.76
CA PRO A 68 43.77 86.26 21.94
C PRO A 68 44.89 87.03 21.22
N PRO A 69 46.13 86.94 21.74
CA PRO A 69 47.29 87.52 21.11
C PRO A 69 47.75 86.75 19.86
N ASN A 70 48.39 87.54 18.99
CA ASN A 70 48.91 87.13 17.68
C ASN A 70 49.94 86.01 17.78
N PRO A 71 49.87 84.93 17.02
CA PRO A 71 50.88 83.85 17.01
C PRO A 71 52.00 84.18 16.00
N GLU A 72 53.21 83.90 16.46
CA GLU A 72 54.43 83.83 15.62
C GLU A 72 54.35 82.65 14.62
N PRO A 73 55.08 82.73 13.51
CA PRO A 73 54.96 81.73 12.43
C PRO A 73 55.74 80.45 12.77
N ASP A 74 55.05 79.41 13.10
CA ASP A 74 55.63 78.08 13.20
C ASP A 74 55.89 77.45 11.79
N THR A 75 57.06 76.94 11.70
CA THR A 75 57.59 76.25 10.51
C THR A 75 56.73 75.13 10.01
N VAL A 76 56.35 75.23 8.76
CA VAL A 76 55.51 74.19 8.05
C VAL A 76 56.33 72.93 7.81
N ASP A 77 56.09 71.87 8.62
CA ASP A 77 56.52 70.57 8.33
C ASP A 77 55.67 70.01 7.15
N ALA A 78 56.36 69.59 6.08
CA ALA A 78 55.72 69.05 4.84
C ALA A 78 54.83 67.81 5.14
N PRO A 79 53.58 67.75 4.66
CA PRO A 79 52.70 66.64 4.94
C PRO A 79 53.28 65.39 4.25
N LYS A 80 53.63 64.36 5.03
CA LYS A 80 53.85 62.98 4.52
C LYS A 80 52.57 62.53 3.81
N LYS A 81 52.62 62.37 2.49
CA LYS A 81 51.49 61.90 1.66
C LYS A 81 51.01 60.57 2.17
N PRO A 82 49.75 60.47 2.63
CA PRO A 82 49.24 59.21 3.13
C PRO A 82 49.14 58.19 1.93
N LEU A 83 50.06 57.25 1.88
CA LEU A 83 50.02 56.08 0.95
C LEU A 83 48.73 55.25 1.12
N LEU A 84 47.93 55.53 2.10
CA LEU A 84 46.62 54.85 2.30
C LEU A 84 45.59 55.18 1.20
N ARG A 85 45.62 56.37 0.58
CA ARG A 85 44.64 56.73 -0.46
C ARG A 85 44.79 55.90 -1.74
N PRO A 86 45.98 55.74 -2.34
CA PRO A 86 46.11 54.87 -3.51
C PRO A 86 45.91 53.40 -3.17
N LEU A 87 46.20 52.95 -1.94
CA LEU A 87 45.96 51.59 -1.49
C LEU A 87 44.47 51.29 -1.40
N MET A 88 43.64 52.22 -0.86
CA MET A 88 42.18 52.05 -0.85
C MET A 88 41.58 52.00 -2.27
N PHE A 89 42.10 52.80 -3.22
CA PHE A 89 41.62 52.75 -4.60
C PHE A 89 42.06 51.48 -5.34
N ALA A 90 43.15 50.81 -4.94
CA ALA A 90 43.58 49.54 -5.47
C ALA A 90 42.78 48.35 -4.82
N LEU A 91 42.33 48.48 -3.58
CA LEU A 91 41.59 47.45 -2.82
C LEU A 91 40.18 47.25 -3.38
N LEU A 92 39.56 48.34 -3.89
CA LEU A 92 38.17 48.31 -4.41
C LEU A 92 38.05 47.43 -5.68
N PRO A 93 38.92 47.58 -6.76
CA PRO A 93 38.88 46.70 -7.92
C PRO A 93 39.25 45.26 -7.54
N LEU A 94 40.17 45.06 -6.58
CA LEU A 94 40.55 43.72 -6.12
C LEU A 94 39.34 43.04 -5.42
N ALA A 95 38.61 43.73 -4.55
CA ALA A 95 37.40 43.25 -3.91
C ALA A 95 36.30 42.93 -4.93
N LEU A 96 36.21 43.78 -5.99
CA LEU A 96 35.23 43.55 -7.07
C LEU A 96 35.59 42.32 -7.91
N VAL A 97 36.89 42.08 -8.19
CA VAL A 97 37.36 40.86 -8.89
C VAL A 97 37.13 39.61 -8.04
N ILE A 98 37.43 39.67 -6.74
CA ILE A 98 37.17 38.57 -5.81
C ILE A 98 35.66 38.31 -5.71
N GLY A 99 34.84 39.36 -5.56
CA GLY A 99 33.38 39.25 -5.53
C GLY A 99 32.80 38.70 -6.84
N ALA A 100 33.31 39.15 -7.99
CA ALA A 100 32.93 38.63 -9.30
C ALA A 100 33.32 37.18 -9.46
N TYR A 101 34.52 36.78 -9.03
CA TYR A 101 34.97 35.37 -9.05
C TYR A 101 34.03 34.51 -8.19
N TRP A 102 33.72 34.92 -6.96
CA TRP A 102 32.78 34.20 -6.09
C TRP A 102 31.38 34.16 -6.66
N TYR A 103 30.91 35.21 -7.32
CA TYR A 103 29.60 35.24 -7.98
C TYR A 103 29.55 34.31 -9.18
N ILE A 104 30.57 34.31 -10.03
CA ILE A 104 30.65 33.49 -11.25
C ILE A 104 30.78 31.97 -10.92
N THR A 105 31.57 31.66 -9.90
CA THR A 105 31.80 30.27 -9.45
C THR A 105 30.69 29.76 -8.52
N GLY A 106 29.87 30.67 -7.95
CA GLY A 106 28.75 30.33 -7.08
C GLY A 106 27.55 29.76 -7.84
N GLY A 107 26.62 29.14 -7.12
CA GLY A 107 25.36 28.62 -7.66
C GLY A 107 25.44 27.18 -8.19
N ARG A 108 26.53 26.49 -7.90
CA ARG A 108 26.71 25.09 -8.28
C ARG A 108 25.88 24.14 -7.45
N VAL A 109 25.64 24.47 -6.19
CA VAL A 109 24.88 23.65 -5.25
C VAL A 109 23.47 24.21 -5.10
N VAL A 110 22.48 23.36 -5.17
CA VAL A 110 21.08 23.66 -4.87
C VAL A 110 20.74 22.98 -3.55
N SER A 111 20.45 23.78 -2.51
CA SER A 111 20.04 23.30 -1.20
C SER A 111 18.52 23.19 -1.12
N MET A 112 18.02 22.09 -0.56
CA MET A 112 16.62 21.74 -0.39
C MET A 112 16.37 21.45 1.09
N ASP A 113 15.62 22.31 1.74
CA ASP A 113 15.31 22.27 3.19
C ASP A 113 14.04 21.49 3.54
N ASP A 114 13.14 21.31 2.56
CA ASP A 114 11.91 20.52 2.73
C ASP A 114 12.19 19.08 2.25
N ALA A 115 12.88 18.31 3.08
CA ALA A 115 13.24 16.93 2.77
C ALA A 115 13.14 16.02 4.00
N TYR A 116 12.74 14.77 3.76
CA TYR A 116 12.53 13.79 4.81
C TYR A 116 13.10 12.43 4.41
N VAL A 117 13.58 11.70 5.41
CA VAL A 117 13.95 10.30 5.24
C VAL A 117 12.69 9.47 5.13
N GLU A 118 12.62 8.62 4.13
CA GLU A 118 11.58 7.61 3.95
C GLU A 118 12.18 6.21 3.90
N ALA A 119 11.36 5.19 4.17
CA ALA A 119 11.70 3.78 4.05
C ALA A 119 10.46 2.98 3.68
N ASP A 120 10.68 1.75 3.22
CA ASP A 120 9.59 0.80 3.01
C ASP A 120 8.89 0.51 4.34
N LYS A 121 7.59 0.77 4.38
CA LYS A 121 6.73 0.57 5.54
C LYS A 121 5.54 -0.28 5.16
N VAL A 122 5.38 -1.41 5.83
CA VAL A 122 4.26 -2.34 5.59
C VAL A 122 3.44 -2.51 6.87
N GLY A 123 2.13 -2.35 6.73
CA GLY A 123 1.18 -2.74 7.78
C GLY A 123 1.05 -4.26 7.81
N ILE A 124 1.47 -4.88 8.89
CA ILE A 124 1.33 -6.32 9.08
C ILE A 124 -0.11 -6.63 9.45
N SER A 125 -0.77 -7.42 8.63
CA SER A 125 -2.15 -7.87 8.83
C SER A 125 -2.23 -9.38 8.67
N THR A 126 -3.37 -9.95 9.05
CA THR A 126 -3.71 -11.34 8.77
C THR A 126 -4.79 -11.42 7.70
N ASP A 127 -4.82 -12.46 6.89
CA ASP A 127 -5.90 -12.75 5.94
C ASP A 127 -6.95 -13.72 6.53
N VAL A 128 -6.66 -14.37 7.66
CA VAL A 128 -7.59 -15.18 8.41
C VAL A 128 -7.96 -14.52 9.73
N PRO A 129 -9.26 -14.39 10.05
CA PRO A 129 -9.67 -13.83 11.34
C PRO A 129 -9.41 -14.81 12.47
N GLY A 130 -9.05 -14.29 13.65
CA GLY A 130 -8.80 -15.16 14.80
C GLY A 130 -8.40 -14.41 16.06
N ILE A 131 -8.31 -15.14 17.16
CA ILE A 131 -7.83 -14.62 18.44
C ILE A 131 -6.30 -14.72 18.45
N VAL A 132 -5.61 -13.68 18.87
CA VAL A 132 -4.15 -13.71 19.07
C VAL A 132 -3.83 -14.64 20.22
N ALA A 133 -3.11 -15.71 19.92
CA ALA A 133 -2.61 -16.67 20.94
C ALA A 133 -1.32 -16.16 21.58
N GLU A 134 -0.39 -15.67 20.77
CA GLU A 134 0.93 -15.24 21.19
C GLU A 134 1.44 -14.10 20.32
N VAL A 135 2.14 -13.16 20.94
CA VAL A 135 2.89 -12.09 20.24
C VAL A 135 4.38 -12.35 20.51
N GLY A 136 5.12 -12.65 19.45
CA GLY A 136 6.53 -13.05 19.53
C GLY A 136 7.53 -11.90 19.42
N VAL A 137 7.07 -10.65 19.40
CA VAL A 137 7.89 -9.45 19.21
C VAL A 137 7.52 -8.36 20.21
N THR A 138 8.49 -7.48 20.49
CA THR A 138 8.30 -6.30 21.35
C THR A 138 8.42 -5.03 20.54
N GLU A 139 7.94 -3.91 21.10
CA GLU A 139 8.05 -2.58 20.50
C GLU A 139 9.49 -2.21 20.17
N ASN A 140 9.73 -1.68 18.98
CA ASN A 140 11.04 -1.28 18.46
C ASN A 140 12.05 -2.43 18.33
N GLN A 141 11.61 -3.68 18.32
CA GLN A 141 12.49 -4.84 18.10
C GLN A 141 12.89 -4.94 16.63
N HIS A 142 14.17 -5.20 16.37
CA HIS A 142 14.64 -5.62 15.06
C HIS A 142 14.24 -7.08 14.80
N VAL A 143 13.71 -7.35 13.62
CA VAL A 143 13.30 -8.68 13.17
C VAL A 143 13.89 -9.00 11.81
N GLU A 144 14.18 -10.28 11.59
CA GLU A 144 14.66 -10.78 10.30
C GLU A 144 13.51 -11.22 9.39
N ALA A 145 13.77 -11.29 8.09
CA ALA A 145 12.80 -11.83 7.13
C ALA A 145 12.44 -13.28 7.50
N GLY A 146 11.13 -13.59 7.51
CA GLY A 146 10.62 -14.90 7.90
C GLY A 146 10.48 -15.14 9.42
N GLN A 147 10.94 -14.23 10.27
CA GLN A 147 10.75 -14.31 11.73
C GLN A 147 9.26 -14.25 12.07
N ILE A 148 8.84 -15.08 13.03
CA ILE A 148 7.46 -15.12 13.49
C ILE A 148 7.17 -13.86 14.31
N LEU A 149 6.14 -13.14 13.94
CA LEU A 149 5.70 -11.91 14.60
C LEU A 149 4.61 -12.18 15.64
N TYR A 150 3.59 -12.92 15.26
CA TYR A 150 2.54 -13.38 16.17
C TYR A 150 1.86 -14.65 15.64
N ARG A 151 1.11 -15.30 16.49
CA ARG A 151 0.33 -16.50 16.18
C ARG A 151 -1.13 -16.28 16.56
N LEU A 152 -2.03 -16.73 15.72
CA LEU A 152 -3.45 -16.82 16.05
C LEU A 152 -3.76 -18.20 16.65
N ASP A 153 -4.86 -18.29 17.38
CA ASP A 153 -5.41 -19.58 17.82
C ASP A 153 -5.81 -20.41 16.61
N ASP A 154 -5.15 -21.53 16.42
CA ASP A 154 -5.27 -22.38 15.24
C ASP A 154 -6.19 -23.59 15.44
N LEU A 155 -6.77 -23.78 16.64
CA LEU A 155 -7.55 -24.96 16.99
C LEU A 155 -8.71 -25.20 15.99
N GLN A 156 -9.47 -24.17 15.65
CA GLN A 156 -10.61 -24.28 14.73
C GLN A 156 -10.14 -24.64 13.30
N LEU A 157 -9.02 -24.08 12.87
CA LEU A 157 -8.48 -24.32 11.53
C LEU A 157 -7.82 -25.69 11.42
N ARG A 158 -7.19 -26.19 12.49
CA ARG A 158 -6.72 -27.60 12.55
C ARG A 158 -7.88 -28.59 12.45
N LEU A 159 -8.99 -28.32 13.14
CA LEU A 159 -10.20 -29.13 13.04
C LEU A 159 -10.82 -29.05 11.65
N ALA A 160 -10.81 -27.88 11.00
CA ALA A 160 -11.28 -27.72 9.63
C ALA A 160 -10.42 -28.53 8.64
N LEU A 161 -9.10 -28.48 8.78
CA LEU A 161 -8.17 -29.29 7.97
C LEU A 161 -8.44 -30.79 8.16
N ALA A 162 -8.55 -31.27 9.40
CA ALA A 162 -8.82 -32.68 9.68
C ALA A 162 -10.17 -33.15 9.08
N ARG A 163 -11.19 -32.29 9.08
CA ARG A 163 -12.48 -32.57 8.42
C ARG A 163 -12.33 -32.66 6.90
N ALA A 164 -11.59 -31.74 6.28
CA ALA A 164 -11.33 -31.75 4.84
C ALA A 164 -10.53 -32.99 4.42
N GLU A 165 -9.55 -33.42 5.20
CA GLU A 165 -8.80 -34.66 4.99
C GLU A 165 -9.72 -35.90 5.07
N ALA A 166 -10.60 -35.97 6.08
CA ALA A 166 -11.58 -37.04 6.19
C ALA A 166 -12.55 -37.05 5.01
N GLN A 167 -12.92 -35.90 4.47
CA GLN A 167 -13.79 -35.76 3.30
C GLN A 167 -13.16 -36.36 2.05
N ILE A 168 -11.85 -36.22 1.83
CA ILE A 168 -11.13 -36.90 0.73
C ILE A 168 -11.30 -38.41 0.82
N GLY A 169 -11.17 -38.98 2.04
CA GLY A 169 -11.39 -40.39 2.27
C GLY A 169 -12.83 -40.84 1.91
N THR A 170 -13.80 -40.04 2.34
CA THR A 170 -15.22 -40.30 2.03
C THR A 170 -15.50 -40.27 0.55
N VAL A 171 -15.02 -39.24 -0.17
CA VAL A 171 -15.19 -39.12 -1.63
C VAL A 171 -14.49 -40.25 -2.37
N ARG A 172 -13.26 -40.60 -1.98
CA ARG A 172 -12.53 -41.75 -2.56
C ARG A 172 -13.31 -43.03 -2.43
N ASN A 173 -13.85 -43.32 -1.23
CA ASN A 173 -14.64 -44.54 -1.00
C ASN A 173 -15.92 -44.55 -1.83
N ALA A 174 -16.61 -43.39 -1.93
CA ALA A 174 -17.82 -43.27 -2.74
C ALA A 174 -17.55 -43.52 -4.23
N LEU A 175 -16.47 -42.95 -4.76
CA LEU A 175 -16.06 -43.17 -6.16
C LEU A 175 -15.64 -44.60 -6.41
N ASN A 176 -14.93 -45.25 -5.49
CA ASN A 176 -14.57 -46.66 -5.59
C ASN A 176 -15.81 -47.56 -5.57
N ALA A 177 -16.82 -47.26 -4.75
CA ALA A 177 -18.11 -47.99 -4.76
C ALA A 177 -18.84 -47.83 -6.09
N LEU A 178 -18.86 -46.62 -6.67
CA LEU A 178 -19.43 -46.41 -8.01
C LEU A 178 -18.69 -47.21 -9.09
N LYS A 179 -17.36 -47.31 -9.04
CA LYS A 179 -16.56 -48.13 -9.94
C LYS A 179 -16.86 -49.63 -9.78
N ALA A 180 -17.07 -50.08 -8.54
CA ALA A 180 -17.47 -51.45 -8.28
C ALA A 180 -18.87 -51.75 -8.85
N ASN A 181 -19.84 -50.86 -8.64
CA ASN A 181 -21.19 -50.96 -9.21
C ASN A 181 -21.18 -50.95 -10.74
N TYR A 182 -20.30 -50.16 -11.36
CA TYR A 182 -20.12 -50.14 -12.82
C TYR A 182 -19.68 -51.51 -13.34
N ARG A 183 -18.68 -52.14 -12.70
CA ARG A 183 -18.19 -53.50 -13.08
C ARG A 183 -19.25 -54.57 -12.87
N ASP A 184 -20.01 -54.49 -11.77
CA ASP A 184 -21.12 -55.42 -11.51
C ASP A 184 -22.19 -55.30 -12.60
N MET A 185 -22.56 -54.07 -12.98
CA MET A 185 -23.51 -53.85 -14.05
C MET A 185 -23.02 -54.36 -15.42
N GLN A 186 -21.71 -54.23 -15.71
CA GLN A 186 -21.13 -54.86 -16.92
C GLN A 186 -21.28 -56.38 -16.91
N SER A 187 -21.07 -57.02 -15.75
CA SER A 187 -21.26 -58.48 -15.62
C SER A 187 -22.71 -58.87 -15.84
N GLN A 188 -23.68 -58.11 -15.32
CA GLN A 188 -25.11 -58.33 -15.54
C GLN A 188 -25.50 -58.13 -17.02
N ILE A 189 -24.93 -57.17 -17.72
CA ILE A 189 -25.12 -56.98 -19.16
C ILE A 189 -24.59 -58.17 -19.93
N GLN A 190 -23.40 -58.66 -19.59
CA GLN A 190 -22.85 -59.87 -20.23
C GLN A 190 -23.75 -61.06 -20.04
N GLN A 191 -24.30 -61.25 -18.83
CA GLN A 191 -25.29 -62.35 -18.58
C GLN A 191 -26.56 -62.19 -19.43
N ALA A 192 -27.12 -60.95 -19.50
CA ALA A 192 -28.30 -60.68 -20.33
C ALA A 192 -28.02 -60.86 -21.82
N GLN A 193 -26.80 -60.66 -22.30
CA GLN A 193 -26.40 -60.99 -23.69
C GLN A 193 -26.39 -62.47 -23.92
N ASN A 194 -25.86 -63.27 -22.99
CA ASN A 194 -25.90 -64.72 -23.06
C ASN A 194 -27.35 -65.28 -23.07
N ASP A 195 -28.25 -64.67 -22.25
CA ASP A 195 -29.66 -64.97 -22.21
C ASP A 195 -30.33 -64.72 -23.57
N ILE A 196 -30.00 -63.62 -24.24
CA ILE A 196 -30.52 -63.29 -25.60
C ILE A 196 -30.06 -64.38 -26.62
N GLU A 197 -28.80 -64.76 -26.57
CA GLU A 197 -28.27 -65.81 -27.44
C GLU A 197 -29.04 -67.17 -27.27
N TYR A 198 -29.21 -67.52 -25.97
CA TYR A 198 -29.97 -68.75 -25.64
C TYR A 198 -31.42 -68.68 -26.14
N TYR A 199 -32.18 -67.63 -25.78
CA TYR A 199 -33.56 -67.46 -26.19
C TYR A 199 -33.73 -67.26 -27.71
N GLY A 200 -32.74 -66.68 -28.37
CA GLY A 200 -32.67 -66.51 -29.81
C GLY A 200 -32.57 -67.82 -30.49
N THR A 201 -31.69 -68.70 -30.03
CA THR A 201 -31.56 -70.09 -30.56
C THR A 201 -32.85 -70.87 -30.33
N GLU A 202 -33.47 -70.74 -29.15
CA GLU A 202 -34.74 -71.41 -28.84
C GLU A 202 -35.88 -70.86 -29.70
N PHE A 203 -35.98 -69.58 -29.92
CA PHE A 203 -36.98 -68.98 -30.82
C PHE A 203 -36.82 -69.50 -32.25
N HIS A 204 -35.63 -69.55 -32.81
CA HIS A 204 -35.40 -70.12 -34.16
C HIS A 204 -35.77 -71.59 -34.24
N ARG A 205 -35.41 -72.38 -33.21
CA ARG A 205 -35.79 -73.77 -33.15
C ARG A 205 -37.32 -73.95 -33.15
N GLN A 206 -38.05 -73.19 -32.32
CA GLN A 206 -39.51 -73.26 -32.28
C GLN A 206 -40.16 -72.76 -33.57
N GLN A 207 -39.56 -71.81 -34.28
CA GLN A 207 -39.97 -71.26 -35.55
C GLN A 207 -39.90 -72.40 -36.64
N ASP A 208 -38.78 -73.13 -36.68
CA ASP A 208 -38.58 -74.23 -37.62
C ASP A 208 -39.53 -75.38 -37.33
N LEU A 209 -39.76 -75.77 -36.07
CA LEU A 209 -40.69 -76.82 -35.67
C LEU A 209 -42.14 -76.39 -35.96
N LEU A 210 -42.50 -75.11 -35.82
CA LEU A 210 -43.84 -74.63 -36.19
C LEU A 210 -44.04 -74.69 -37.71
N ALA A 211 -43.04 -74.33 -38.51
CA ALA A 211 -43.08 -74.41 -39.98
C ALA A 211 -43.21 -75.88 -40.45
N ALA A 212 -42.62 -76.83 -39.71
CA ALA A 212 -42.76 -78.26 -39.94
C ALA A 212 -44.06 -78.83 -39.36
N HIS A 213 -44.98 -78.03 -38.80
CA HIS A 213 -46.23 -78.44 -38.15
C HIS A 213 -46.05 -79.38 -36.94
N VAL A 214 -44.85 -79.38 -36.29
CA VAL A 214 -44.54 -80.26 -35.14
C VAL A 214 -44.74 -79.48 -33.78
N ALA A 215 -44.57 -78.13 -33.73
CA ALA A 215 -44.79 -77.35 -32.55
C ALA A 215 -46.16 -76.65 -32.55
N SER A 216 -46.65 -76.28 -31.34
CA SER A 216 -47.87 -75.48 -31.20
C SER A 216 -47.58 -73.97 -31.31
N GLN A 217 -48.58 -73.20 -31.77
CA GLN A 217 -48.49 -71.72 -31.79
C GLN A 217 -48.17 -71.13 -30.41
N VAL A 218 -48.70 -71.76 -29.35
CA VAL A 218 -48.47 -71.29 -27.94
C VAL A 218 -47.01 -71.42 -27.54
N THR A 219 -46.31 -72.50 -27.94
CA THR A 219 -44.88 -72.69 -27.66
C THR A 219 -44.02 -71.68 -28.40
N PHE A 220 -44.34 -71.44 -29.69
CA PHE A 220 -43.68 -70.40 -30.49
C PHE A 220 -43.85 -68.97 -29.88
N ASP A 221 -45.13 -68.64 -29.57
CA ASP A 221 -45.43 -67.30 -28.94
C ASP A 221 -44.75 -67.13 -27.58
N THR A 222 -44.55 -68.22 -26.85
CA THR A 222 -43.81 -68.24 -25.58
C THR A 222 -42.31 -67.96 -25.81
N ALA A 223 -41.70 -68.69 -26.79
CA ALA A 223 -40.28 -68.46 -27.14
C ALA A 223 -40.03 -66.99 -27.61
N ARG A 224 -40.93 -66.46 -28.44
CA ARG A 224 -40.92 -65.12 -28.92
C ARG A 224 -40.97 -64.10 -27.75
N ARG A 225 -41.88 -64.26 -26.78
CA ARG A 225 -42.02 -63.44 -25.61
C ARG A 225 -40.75 -63.47 -24.73
N ASN A 226 -40.16 -64.68 -24.56
CA ASN A 226 -38.93 -64.82 -23.76
C ASN A 226 -37.76 -64.10 -24.40
N LEU A 227 -37.58 -64.18 -25.71
CA LEU A 227 -36.57 -63.43 -26.44
C LEU A 227 -36.78 -61.92 -26.30
N LEU A 228 -38.06 -61.45 -26.49
CA LEU A 228 -38.35 -59.99 -26.32
C LEU A 228 -38.10 -59.47 -24.90
N ASN A 229 -38.45 -60.29 -23.89
CA ASN A 229 -38.17 -59.92 -22.48
C ASN A 229 -36.67 -59.85 -22.20
N ALA A 230 -35.87 -60.76 -22.74
CA ALA A 230 -34.39 -60.70 -22.60
C ALA A 230 -33.80 -59.47 -23.28
N GLN A 231 -34.30 -59.07 -24.46
CA GLN A 231 -33.88 -57.85 -25.15
C GLN A 231 -34.23 -56.58 -24.34
N GLN A 232 -35.46 -56.52 -23.78
CA GLN A 232 -35.89 -55.44 -22.95
C GLN A 232 -35.06 -55.35 -21.68
N LYS A 233 -34.68 -56.46 -21.07
CA LYS A 233 -33.80 -56.49 -19.88
C LYS A 233 -32.44 -55.99 -20.21
N LEU A 234 -31.82 -56.36 -21.34
CA LEU A 234 -30.52 -55.79 -21.76
C LEU A 234 -30.61 -54.30 -21.97
N ALA A 235 -31.65 -53.78 -22.65
CA ALA A 235 -31.85 -52.36 -22.87
C ALA A 235 -31.94 -51.59 -21.54
N SER A 236 -32.68 -52.10 -20.55
CA SER A 236 -32.79 -51.53 -19.21
C SER A 236 -31.43 -51.50 -18.49
N LEU A 237 -30.66 -52.58 -18.51
CA LEU A 237 -29.33 -52.64 -17.87
C LEU A 237 -28.33 -51.71 -18.55
N THR A 238 -28.40 -51.58 -19.88
CA THR A 238 -27.54 -50.64 -20.62
C THR A 238 -27.84 -49.19 -20.24
N GLN A 239 -29.11 -48.82 -20.05
CA GLN A 239 -29.47 -47.48 -19.55
C GLN A 239 -28.97 -47.24 -18.12
N GLN A 240 -29.07 -48.25 -17.25
CA GLN A 240 -28.52 -48.14 -15.87
C GLN A 240 -27.01 -48.00 -15.86
N LEU A 241 -26.30 -48.73 -16.74
CA LEU A 241 -24.85 -48.60 -16.91
C LEU A 241 -24.48 -47.16 -17.33
N GLY A 242 -25.23 -46.59 -18.30
CA GLY A 242 -25.03 -45.21 -18.74
C GLY A 242 -25.22 -44.21 -17.60
N ALA A 243 -26.21 -44.40 -16.75
CA ALA A 243 -26.41 -43.55 -15.57
C ALA A 243 -25.25 -43.65 -14.55
N ILE A 244 -24.68 -44.83 -14.33
CA ILE A 244 -23.50 -45.01 -13.48
C ILE A 244 -22.28 -44.41 -14.14
N ALA A 245 -22.09 -44.57 -15.45
CA ALA A 245 -20.98 -43.95 -16.19
C ALA A 245 -21.01 -42.43 -16.14
N ALA A 246 -22.19 -41.81 -16.27
CA ALA A 246 -22.38 -40.38 -16.11
C ALA A 246 -21.97 -39.88 -14.70
N ASN A 247 -22.26 -40.66 -13.65
CA ASN A 247 -21.83 -40.36 -12.28
C ASN A 247 -20.31 -40.52 -12.07
N LEU A 248 -19.62 -41.19 -13.00
CA LEU A 248 -18.16 -41.33 -13.06
C LEU A 248 -17.53 -40.42 -14.13
N ASP A 249 -18.21 -39.33 -14.49
CA ASP A 249 -17.73 -38.30 -15.45
C ASP A 249 -17.36 -38.93 -16.80
N GLU A 250 -18.17 -39.91 -17.27
CA GLU A 250 -18.02 -40.68 -18.53
C GLU A 250 -16.68 -41.45 -18.66
N ASP A 251 -15.87 -41.47 -17.61
CA ASP A 251 -14.63 -42.26 -17.56
C ASP A 251 -14.61 -43.23 -16.38
N PRO A 252 -15.31 -44.37 -16.47
CA PRO A 252 -15.38 -45.35 -15.38
C PRO A 252 -14.06 -46.08 -15.10
N THR A 253 -13.10 -46.02 -16.03
CA THR A 253 -11.80 -46.69 -15.91
C THR A 253 -10.71 -45.79 -15.32
N GLY A 254 -10.82 -44.46 -15.47
CA GLY A 254 -9.86 -43.46 -15.01
C GLY A 254 -9.57 -43.56 -13.52
N ALA A 255 -8.41 -43.05 -13.10
CA ALA A 255 -8.03 -42.99 -11.71
C ALA A 255 -9.01 -42.10 -10.88
N VAL A 256 -9.29 -42.50 -9.65
CA VAL A 256 -10.20 -41.77 -8.76
C VAL A 256 -9.66 -40.37 -8.48
N GLU A 257 -8.35 -40.25 -8.42
CA GLU A 257 -7.63 -39.01 -8.14
C GLU A 257 -7.82 -37.91 -9.20
N ASN A 258 -8.20 -38.33 -10.43
CA ASN A 258 -8.46 -37.40 -11.55
C ASN A 258 -9.93 -36.97 -11.65
N LYS A 259 -10.80 -37.51 -10.78
CA LYS A 259 -12.23 -37.20 -10.83
C LYS A 259 -12.51 -35.81 -10.23
N PRO A 260 -13.38 -34.98 -10.85
CA PRO A 260 -13.71 -33.64 -10.39
C PRO A 260 -14.11 -33.60 -8.92
N ARG A 261 -14.92 -34.54 -8.45
CA ARG A 261 -15.33 -34.62 -7.03
C ARG A 261 -14.17 -34.86 -6.08
N TYR A 262 -13.15 -35.62 -6.50
CA TYR A 262 -11.96 -35.88 -5.71
C TYR A 262 -11.06 -34.64 -5.69
N LEU A 263 -10.86 -33.99 -6.84
CA LEU A 263 -10.08 -32.76 -6.96
C LEU A 263 -10.71 -31.62 -6.16
N ASP A 264 -12.04 -31.52 -6.15
CA ASP A 264 -12.74 -30.53 -5.29
C ASP A 264 -12.46 -30.77 -3.79
N ALA A 265 -12.52 -32.02 -3.34
CA ALA A 265 -12.20 -32.36 -1.95
C ALA A 265 -10.73 -32.07 -1.60
N VAL A 266 -9.79 -32.28 -2.55
CA VAL A 266 -8.38 -31.91 -2.40
C VAL A 266 -8.22 -30.39 -2.32
N ALA A 267 -8.91 -29.64 -3.18
CA ALA A 267 -8.87 -28.18 -3.16
C ALA A 267 -9.40 -27.61 -1.83
N GLN A 268 -10.47 -28.20 -1.28
CA GLN A 268 -10.99 -27.84 0.04
C GLN A 268 -9.98 -28.10 1.16
N ARG A 269 -9.24 -29.23 1.09
CA ARG A 269 -8.17 -29.54 2.05
C ARG A 269 -7.02 -28.54 1.93
N ASP A 270 -6.61 -28.21 0.69
CA ASP A 270 -5.51 -27.28 0.44
C ASP A 270 -5.85 -25.87 0.93
N GLU A 271 -7.11 -25.43 0.75
CA GLU A 271 -7.57 -24.16 1.30
C GLU A 271 -7.57 -24.16 2.83
N ALA A 272 -8.03 -25.25 3.48
CA ALA A 272 -7.96 -25.36 4.93
C ALA A 272 -6.51 -25.36 5.45
N ALA A 273 -5.60 -26.03 4.72
CA ALA A 273 -4.17 -26.04 5.03
C ALA A 273 -3.54 -24.64 4.87
N ARG A 274 -3.89 -23.90 3.81
CA ARG A 274 -3.46 -22.53 3.58
C ARG A 274 -3.91 -21.62 4.73
N GLN A 275 -5.21 -21.68 5.10
CA GLN A 275 -5.74 -20.90 6.22
C GLN A 275 -5.02 -21.22 7.53
N LEU A 276 -4.74 -22.48 7.79
CA LEU A 276 -3.96 -22.89 8.97
C LEU A 276 -2.54 -22.34 8.93
N ALA A 277 -1.86 -22.39 7.78
CA ALA A 277 -0.52 -21.82 7.63
C ALA A 277 -0.48 -20.31 7.91
N HIS A 278 -1.54 -19.59 7.54
CA HIS A 278 -1.68 -18.15 7.72
C HIS A 278 -2.02 -17.73 9.15
N THR A 279 -2.24 -18.68 10.08
CA THR A 279 -2.31 -18.35 11.53
C THR A 279 -0.97 -17.94 12.09
N VAL A 280 0.13 -18.27 11.43
CA VAL A 280 1.48 -17.89 11.81
C VAL A 280 1.94 -16.75 10.91
N VAL A 281 1.86 -15.53 11.42
CA VAL A 281 2.25 -14.33 10.68
C VAL A 281 3.74 -14.07 10.85
N LYS A 282 4.44 -13.92 9.72
CA LYS A 282 5.89 -13.75 9.64
C LYS A 282 6.25 -12.41 9.02
N ALA A 283 7.45 -11.92 9.32
CA ALA A 283 8.00 -10.72 8.71
C ALA A 283 8.30 -10.94 7.23
N PRO A 284 7.80 -10.10 6.31
CA PRO A 284 8.08 -10.21 4.87
C PRO A 284 9.52 -9.81 4.52
N PHE A 285 10.15 -8.94 5.30
CA PHE A 285 11.53 -8.47 5.15
C PHE A 285 12.13 -8.14 6.53
N ALA A 286 13.44 -7.91 6.59
CA ALA A 286 14.12 -7.48 7.81
C ALA A 286 13.82 -6.01 8.13
N GLY A 287 13.55 -5.69 9.40
CA GLY A 287 13.20 -4.34 9.79
C GLY A 287 12.90 -4.18 11.28
N ILE A 288 12.34 -3.04 11.63
CA ILE A 288 11.95 -2.73 13.02
C ILE A 288 10.43 -2.71 13.09
N VAL A 289 9.87 -3.44 14.06
CA VAL A 289 8.44 -3.43 14.34
C VAL A 289 8.06 -2.23 15.21
N THR A 290 6.91 -1.62 14.92
CA THR A 290 6.40 -0.48 15.70
C THR A 290 4.90 -0.54 15.85
N ASN A 291 4.36 0.03 16.93
CA ASN A 291 2.96 -0.03 17.34
C ASN A 291 2.50 -1.44 17.76
N VAL A 292 3.41 -2.24 18.30
CA VAL A 292 3.12 -3.60 18.79
C VAL A 292 2.05 -3.63 19.89
N PRO A 293 1.97 -2.64 20.84
CA PRO A 293 0.90 -2.61 21.84
C PRO A 293 -0.52 -2.55 21.28
N ALA A 294 -0.68 -2.33 19.96
CA ALA A 294 -1.99 -2.40 19.32
C ALA A 294 -2.60 -3.81 19.34
N ILE A 295 -1.77 -4.87 19.52
CA ILE A 295 -2.24 -6.26 19.70
C ILE A 295 -1.75 -6.83 21.03
N ALA A 296 -2.56 -7.76 21.59
CA ALA A 296 -2.21 -8.49 22.80
C ALA A 296 -2.82 -9.90 22.72
N PRO A 297 -2.24 -10.89 23.43
CA PRO A 297 -2.86 -12.20 23.57
C PRO A 297 -4.32 -12.08 24.05
N GLY A 298 -5.22 -12.83 23.43
CA GLY A 298 -6.67 -12.77 23.69
C GLY A 298 -7.43 -11.74 22.84
N LYS A 299 -6.76 -10.82 22.13
CA LYS A 299 -7.42 -9.88 21.23
C LYS A 299 -7.88 -10.58 19.95
N TYR A 300 -9.10 -10.31 19.53
CA TYR A 300 -9.60 -10.78 18.23
C TYR A 300 -9.17 -9.83 17.10
N LEU A 301 -8.56 -10.39 16.06
CA LEU A 301 -8.17 -9.69 14.83
C LEU A 301 -9.11 -10.09 13.69
N GLN A 302 -9.58 -9.09 12.96
CA GLN A 302 -10.30 -9.31 11.71
C GLN A 302 -9.31 -9.40 10.55
N ALA A 303 -9.69 -10.12 9.49
CA ALA A 303 -8.90 -10.16 8.26
C ALA A 303 -8.68 -8.75 7.69
N SER A 304 -7.50 -8.52 7.12
CA SER A 304 -7.07 -7.26 6.49
C SER A 304 -6.92 -6.05 7.43
N VAL A 305 -7.12 -6.23 8.73
CA VAL A 305 -6.86 -5.16 9.72
C VAL A 305 -5.38 -5.17 10.09
N THR A 306 -4.74 -4.00 9.98
CA THR A 306 -3.32 -3.84 10.37
C THR A 306 -3.17 -4.05 11.88
N ALA A 307 -2.34 -4.99 12.25
CA ALA A 307 -1.98 -5.30 13.63
C ALA A 307 -0.95 -4.29 14.16
N PHE A 308 0.14 -4.09 13.42
CA PHE A 308 1.22 -3.15 13.67
C PHE A 308 2.02 -2.94 12.37
N TYR A 309 3.08 -2.15 12.41
CA TYR A 309 3.87 -1.82 11.23
C TYR A 309 5.27 -2.42 11.31
N LEU A 310 5.78 -2.82 10.16
CA LEU A 310 7.18 -3.19 9.94
C LEU A 310 7.83 -2.13 9.04
N VAL A 311 8.95 -1.58 9.48
CA VAL A 311 9.71 -0.53 8.79
C VAL A 311 11.08 -1.08 8.43
N ALA A 312 11.43 -1.06 7.16
CA ALA A 312 12.74 -1.47 6.69
C ALA A 312 13.83 -0.50 7.19
N VAL A 313 14.99 -1.04 7.54
CA VAL A 313 16.16 -0.24 7.94
C VAL A 313 17.26 -0.21 6.88
N ASP A 314 17.27 -1.19 5.98
CA ASP A 314 18.32 -1.34 4.95
C ASP A 314 18.01 -0.57 3.67
N HIS A 315 16.73 -0.21 3.45
CA HIS A 315 16.25 0.51 2.28
C HIS A 315 15.65 1.85 2.69
N VAL A 316 16.53 2.83 2.92
CA VAL A 316 16.14 4.21 3.22
C VAL A 316 16.52 5.12 2.06
N TRP A 317 15.69 6.10 1.79
CA TRP A 317 15.93 7.15 0.80
C TRP A 317 15.45 8.49 1.36
N VAL A 318 15.81 9.57 0.70
CA VAL A 318 15.29 10.90 1.02
C VAL A 318 14.32 11.35 -0.07
N VAL A 319 13.20 11.90 0.35
CA VAL A 319 12.29 12.65 -0.52
C VAL A 319 12.44 14.12 -0.19
N ALA A 320 12.98 14.87 -1.13
CA ALA A 320 13.08 16.33 -1.06
C ALA A 320 11.98 16.94 -1.93
N ASN A 321 11.38 18.05 -1.45
CA ASN A 321 10.29 18.75 -2.11
C ASN A 321 10.74 20.17 -2.51
N PRO A 322 11.71 20.34 -3.41
CA PRO A 322 12.14 21.66 -3.88
C PRO A 322 11.03 22.38 -4.63
N LYS A 323 11.11 23.68 -4.70
CA LYS A 323 10.27 24.48 -5.58
C LYS A 323 10.64 24.22 -7.04
N GLU A 324 9.67 24.30 -7.95
CA GLU A 324 9.91 24.10 -9.39
C GLU A 324 11.04 25.00 -9.95
N THR A 325 11.23 26.20 -9.35
CA THR A 325 12.29 27.13 -9.72
C THR A 325 13.70 26.66 -9.36
N GLU A 326 13.82 25.80 -8.37
CA GLU A 326 15.08 25.23 -7.88
C GLU A 326 15.53 24.04 -8.75
N LEU A 327 14.60 23.43 -9.50
CA LEU A 327 14.86 22.26 -10.35
C LEU A 327 15.47 22.56 -11.72
N THR A 328 15.70 23.82 -12.06
CA THR A 328 16.16 24.23 -13.39
C THR A 328 17.37 23.43 -13.87
N TYR A 329 18.32 23.16 -12.99
CA TYR A 329 19.59 22.46 -13.31
C TYR A 329 19.73 21.10 -12.60
N VAL A 330 18.74 20.69 -11.81
CA VAL A 330 18.75 19.37 -11.17
C VAL A 330 18.41 18.29 -12.19
N ARG A 331 19.22 17.23 -12.22
CA ARG A 331 19.06 16.09 -13.12
C ARG A 331 19.31 14.79 -12.35
N THR A 332 18.71 13.71 -12.83
CA THR A 332 18.98 12.36 -12.32
C THR A 332 20.45 11.99 -12.49
N GLY A 333 21.00 11.31 -11.49
CA GLY A 333 22.40 10.87 -11.44
C GLY A 333 23.37 11.90 -10.86
N GLN A 334 22.93 13.13 -10.55
CA GLN A 334 23.79 14.12 -9.88
C GLN A 334 24.08 13.69 -8.43
N SER A 335 25.29 14.00 -7.97
CA SER A 335 25.70 13.76 -6.59
C SER A 335 24.94 14.67 -5.64
N ALA A 336 24.56 14.12 -4.51
CA ALA A 336 23.89 14.84 -3.44
C ALA A 336 24.59 14.56 -2.12
N SER A 337 24.66 15.57 -1.23
CA SER A 337 24.99 15.37 0.17
C SER A 337 23.76 15.63 1.04
N VAL A 338 23.54 14.75 2.00
CA VAL A 338 22.39 14.80 2.90
C VAL A 338 22.90 15.03 4.30
N THR A 339 22.42 16.10 4.94
CA THR A 339 22.68 16.42 6.35
C THR A 339 21.38 16.20 7.12
N VAL A 340 21.43 15.44 8.19
CA VAL A 340 20.26 15.14 9.04
C VAL A 340 20.24 16.08 10.22
N ASP A 341 19.09 16.71 10.50
CA ASP A 341 18.97 17.69 11.60
C ASP A 341 19.40 17.14 12.97
N THR A 342 19.19 15.84 13.18
CA THR A 342 19.62 15.14 14.39
C THR A 342 21.14 15.00 14.51
N TYR A 343 21.86 15.01 13.36
CA TYR A 343 23.31 14.79 13.27
C TYR A 343 23.98 15.86 12.39
N PRO A 344 24.04 17.13 12.82
CA PRO A 344 24.44 18.25 11.97
C PRO A 344 25.91 18.19 11.51
N ASP A 345 26.75 17.45 12.23
CA ASP A 345 28.17 17.30 11.92
C ASP A 345 28.46 16.12 10.97
N LEU A 346 27.43 15.35 10.58
CA LEU A 346 27.56 14.16 9.74
C LEU A 346 26.86 14.39 8.40
N GLN A 347 27.53 13.98 7.32
CA GLN A 347 26.99 14.05 5.97
C GLN A 347 26.94 12.65 5.35
N TRP A 348 25.80 12.30 4.82
CA TRP A 348 25.59 11.10 4.00
C TRP A 348 25.72 11.45 2.54
N ARG A 349 26.44 10.62 1.79
CA ARG A 349 26.53 10.74 0.35
C ARG A 349 25.33 10.07 -0.30
N GLY A 350 24.89 10.65 -1.40
CA GLY A 350 23.80 10.10 -2.18
C GLY A 350 23.80 10.59 -3.62
N SER A 351 22.80 10.22 -4.34
CA SER A 351 22.59 10.66 -5.72
C SER A 351 21.11 10.85 -6.01
N VAL A 352 20.80 11.81 -6.88
CA VAL A 352 19.44 12.01 -7.38
C VAL A 352 19.01 10.78 -8.17
N GLU A 353 18.08 10.00 -7.62
CA GLU A 353 17.56 8.79 -8.24
C GLU A 353 16.49 9.10 -9.28
N SER A 354 15.52 9.93 -8.91
CA SER A 354 14.41 10.30 -9.77
C SER A 354 13.80 11.65 -9.39
N ILE A 355 13.15 12.27 -10.36
CA ILE A 355 12.37 13.50 -10.19
C ILE A 355 10.93 13.13 -10.56
N SER A 356 9.98 13.50 -9.71
CA SER A 356 8.56 13.21 -9.95
C SER A 356 8.08 13.83 -11.27
N PRO A 357 7.26 13.15 -12.07
CA PRO A 357 6.71 13.68 -13.31
C PRO A 357 5.65 14.76 -13.09
N ALA A 358 5.16 14.92 -11.86
CA ALA A 358 4.15 15.91 -11.50
C ALA A 358 4.41 16.53 -10.13
N ALA A 359 3.86 17.71 -9.90
CA ALA A 359 3.94 18.40 -8.60
C ALA A 359 3.18 17.61 -7.52
N ALA A 360 3.63 17.71 -6.26
CA ALA A 360 3.03 17.00 -5.13
C ALA A 360 1.53 17.29 -4.95
N GLN A 361 1.08 18.48 -5.35
CA GLN A 361 -0.31 18.90 -5.24
C GLN A 361 -1.26 18.09 -6.13
N GLU A 362 -0.80 17.59 -7.29
CA GLU A 362 -1.61 16.76 -8.21
C GLU A 362 -2.02 15.43 -7.59
N PHE A 363 -1.24 14.93 -6.62
CA PHE A 363 -1.51 13.66 -5.92
C PHE A 363 -2.23 13.87 -4.58
N SER A 364 -2.60 15.12 -4.25
CA SER A 364 -3.36 15.42 -3.03
C SER A 364 -4.80 14.97 -3.15
N LEU A 365 -5.37 14.39 -2.09
CA LEU A 365 -6.80 14.03 -2.00
C LEU A 365 -7.72 15.26 -2.15
N LEU A 366 -7.23 16.45 -1.79
CA LEU A 366 -7.94 17.72 -1.92
C LEU A 366 -7.02 18.75 -2.61
N PRO A 367 -6.91 18.73 -3.94
CA PRO A 367 -6.11 19.73 -4.66
C PRO A 367 -6.67 21.13 -4.39
N ALA A 368 -5.80 22.08 -4.04
CA ALA A 368 -6.21 23.46 -3.83
C ALA A 368 -6.70 24.06 -5.17
N GLN A 369 -8.02 24.25 -5.29
CA GLN A 369 -8.62 24.91 -6.45
C GLN A 369 -8.78 26.39 -6.14
N ASN A 370 -8.04 27.24 -6.84
CA ASN A 370 -8.23 28.68 -6.82
C ASN A 370 -9.45 29.07 -7.69
N THR A 371 -10.66 28.85 -7.15
CA THR A 371 -11.94 29.18 -7.83
C THR A 371 -12.44 30.60 -7.54
N SER A 372 -11.82 31.32 -6.60
CA SER A 372 -12.14 32.75 -6.34
C SER A 372 -11.41 33.62 -7.34
N GLY A 373 -12.10 34.58 -7.97
CA GLY A 373 -11.69 35.38 -9.13
C GLY A 373 -10.38 36.19 -9.06
N ASN A 374 -9.54 35.98 -8.07
CA ASN A 374 -8.21 36.56 -7.96
C ASN A 374 -7.17 35.45 -8.09
N TRP A 375 -6.63 35.24 -9.30
CA TRP A 375 -5.62 34.21 -9.56
C TRP A 375 -4.26 34.69 -9.02
N VAL A 376 -3.65 33.88 -8.15
CA VAL A 376 -2.29 34.08 -7.66
C VAL A 376 -1.42 32.91 -8.11
N LYS A 377 -0.30 33.20 -8.79
CA LYS A 377 0.69 32.18 -9.15
C LYS A 377 1.37 31.67 -7.88
N VAL A 378 1.13 30.38 -7.54
CA VAL A 378 1.81 29.69 -6.45
C VAL A 378 2.86 28.77 -7.07
N VAL A 379 4.13 28.92 -6.64
CA VAL A 379 5.22 28.03 -7.06
C VAL A 379 4.96 26.64 -6.51
N GLN A 380 4.94 25.65 -7.39
CA GLN A 380 4.68 24.27 -7.00
C GLN A 380 5.94 23.58 -6.49
N ARG A 381 5.76 22.55 -5.66
CA ARG A 381 6.83 21.66 -5.21
C ARG A 381 6.79 20.35 -5.99
N VAL A 382 7.94 19.90 -6.45
CA VAL A 382 8.09 18.67 -7.23
C VAL A 382 8.99 17.71 -6.45
N PRO A 383 8.47 16.55 -6.02
CA PRO A 383 9.26 15.59 -5.26
C PRO A 383 10.47 15.07 -6.04
N VAL A 384 11.60 15.05 -5.37
CA VAL A 384 12.87 14.50 -5.86
C VAL A 384 13.29 13.39 -4.90
N ARG A 385 13.50 12.20 -5.43
CA ARG A 385 14.00 11.06 -4.66
C ARG A 385 15.52 11.02 -4.75
N VAL A 386 16.17 10.98 -3.59
CA VAL A 386 17.62 10.89 -3.45
C VAL A 386 17.94 9.56 -2.77
N ARG A 387 18.69 8.72 -3.46
CA ARG A 387 19.23 7.48 -2.92
C ARG A 387 20.44 7.79 -2.05
N ILE A 388 20.48 7.20 -0.86
CA ILE A 388 21.60 7.32 0.07
C ILE A 388 22.54 6.14 -0.13
N ASP A 389 23.85 6.39 -0.12
CA ASP A 389 24.86 5.35 -0.15
C ASP A 389 25.09 4.84 1.29
N THR A 390 24.43 3.74 1.65
CA THR A 390 24.47 3.16 3.00
C THR A 390 25.75 2.40 3.34
N ASN A 391 26.73 2.36 2.45
CA ASN A 391 27.95 1.57 2.63
C ASN A 391 28.95 2.14 3.65
N GLU A 392 28.70 3.30 4.24
CA GLU A 392 29.56 3.86 5.29
C GLU A 392 29.11 3.31 6.65
N MET A 393 29.74 2.21 7.07
CA MET A 393 29.44 1.45 8.30
C MET A 393 29.70 2.23 9.61
N SER A 394 30.17 3.48 9.53
CA SER A 394 30.48 4.34 10.67
C SER A 394 29.39 5.36 10.99
N LEU A 395 28.37 5.51 10.12
CA LEU A 395 27.32 6.49 10.32
C LEU A 395 26.13 5.89 11.10
N PRO A 396 25.46 6.70 11.95
CA PRO A 396 24.29 6.24 12.68
C PRO A 396 23.15 5.89 11.71
N PRO A 397 22.28 4.92 12.09
CA PRO A 397 21.17 4.50 11.24
C PRO A 397 20.15 5.62 11.09
N LEU A 398 19.74 5.86 9.85
CA LEU A 398 18.68 6.80 9.51
C LEU A 398 17.31 6.20 9.85
N ARG A 399 16.41 7.04 10.36
CA ARG A 399 15.04 6.63 10.69
C ARG A 399 14.04 7.38 9.80
N PRO A 400 13.03 6.70 9.25
CA PRO A 400 11.98 7.36 8.48
C PRO A 400 11.31 8.46 9.30
N GLY A 401 11.02 9.59 8.63
CA GLY A 401 10.44 10.76 9.26
C GLY A 401 11.45 11.76 9.84
N MET A 402 12.76 11.47 9.81
CA MET A 402 13.78 12.47 10.13
C MET A 402 13.81 13.56 9.08
N SER A 403 13.87 14.83 9.52
CA SER A 403 14.09 15.98 8.65
C SER A 403 15.55 16.06 8.23
N VAL A 404 15.77 16.43 6.99
CA VAL A 404 17.10 16.48 6.38
C VAL A 404 17.21 17.68 5.46
N GLU A 405 18.43 18.18 5.29
CA GLU A 405 18.81 19.12 4.23
C GLU A 405 19.55 18.37 3.13
N VAL A 406 19.16 18.60 1.89
CA VAL A 406 19.75 17.95 0.72
C VAL A 406 20.43 18.99 -0.15
N ASP A 407 21.72 18.84 -0.34
CA ASP A 407 22.55 19.66 -1.22
C ASP A 407 22.88 18.89 -2.50
N VAL A 408 22.35 19.33 -3.63
CA VAL A 408 22.60 18.71 -4.93
C VAL A 408 23.65 19.50 -5.69
N ASP A 409 24.76 18.86 -6.07
CA ASP A 409 25.77 19.46 -6.96
C ASP A 409 25.28 19.37 -8.41
N THR A 410 24.78 20.48 -8.92
CA THR A 410 24.26 20.56 -10.29
C THR A 410 25.38 20.73 -11.32
N GLY A 411 26.62 21.03 -10.91
CA GLY A 411 27.72 21.36 -11.80
C GLY A 411 27.54 22.66 -12.57
N HIS A 412 26.41 23.37 -12.39
CA HIS A 412 26.11 24.60 -13.13
C HIS A 412 26.66 25.82 -12.40
N SER A 413 27.57 26.57 -13.04
CA SER A 413 28.02 27.87 -12.54
C SER A 413 27.15 28.99 -13.11
N ARG A 414 26.89 30.04 -12.32
CA ARG A 414 26.04 31.16 -12.74
C ARG A 414 26.52 31.90 -13.97
N GLY A 415 27.82 31.79 -14.30
CA GLY A 415 28.40 32.47 -15.46
C GLY A 415 28.46 34.01 -15.32
N LEU A 416 28.81 34.67 -16.40
CA LEU A 416 28.85 36.14 -16.46
C LEU A 416 27.43 36.71 -16.43
N PRO A 417 27.17 37.78 -15.63
CA PRO A 417 25.87 38.45 -15.62
C PRO A 417 25.42 38.88 -17.02
N HIS A 418 24.14 38.75 -17.32
CA HIS A 418 23.55 39.02 -18.63
C HIS A 418 23.87 40.44 -19.18
N PHE A 419 24.03 41.44 -18.32
CA PHE A 419 24.36 42.80 -18.76
C PHE A 419 25.77 42.87 -19.34
N LEU A 420 26.73 42.10 -18.83
CA LEU A 420 28.11 42.02 -19.38
C LEU A 420 28.13 41.27 -20.72
N THR A 421 27.38 40.18 -20.81
CA THR A 421 27.27 39.39 -22.06
C THR A 421 26.61 40.21 -23.17
N ALA A 422 25.60 41.04 -22.85
CA ALA A 422 24.94 41.95 -23.77
C ALA A 422 25.91 43.08 -24.26
N MET A 423 26.80 43.57 -23.40
CA MET A 423 27.78 44.59 -23.75
C MET A 423 28.82 44.04 -24.74
N PHE A 424 29.25 42.80 -24.62
CA PHE A 424 30.17 42.13 -25.57
C PHE A 424 29.49 41.57 -26.80
N ALA A 425 28.17 41.36 -26.79
CA ALA A 425 27.42 40.88 -27.96
C ALA A 425 27.16 41.98 -28.99
N HIS A 426 27.11 43.24 -28.57
CA HIS A 426 26.89 44.40 -29.48
C HIS A 426 28.05 44.71 -30.42
N ASP A 427 29.26 44.23 -30.07
CA ASP A 427 30.48 44.48 -30.88
C ASP A 427 30.66 43.47 -32.04
N ARG A 428 29.85 42.45 -32.14
CA ARG A 428 29.92 41.42 -33.20
C ARG A 428 28.98 41.61 -34.40
N GLN A 429 28.09 42.60 -34.36
CA GLN A 429 27.20 42.93 -35.49
C GLN A 429 27.70 44.07 -36.40
N GLY A 430 28.90 44.55 -36.16
CA GLY A 430 29.51 45.69 -36.90
C GLY A 430 30.69 45.32 -37.79
N ARG A 431 30.76 44.09 -38.32
CA ARG A 431 31.72 43.75 -39.37
C ARG A 431 31.10 42.94 -40.49
#